data_f852e0d72eccfb0edf301cd9d1b5e91e
#
_entry.id   f852e0d72eccfb0edf301cd9d1b5e91e
#
_cell.length_a   1.000
_cell.length_b   1.000
_cell.length_c   1.000
_cell.angle_alpha   90.00
_cell.angle_beta   90.00
_cell.angle_gamma   90.00
#
_symmetry.space_group_name_H-M   'P 1'
#
loop_
_entity.id
_entity.type
_entity.pdbx_description
1 polymer ?
#
loop_
_entity_poly.entity_id
_entity_poly.type
_entity_poly.pdbx_seq_one_letter_code
_entity_poly.pdbx_strand_id
1 'polypeptide(L)'
;MRFDAIVVGSGMSGGWVAKELCERGLKVLMLERGPNIEHGPDYSHELAGRLRKRDDQVPLEERQLHYPYYEGVAYALFNSNKKFWASDHDYPYETVPGKPYRWIRGYHLGGRSLTWARQSYRWAPDDFESNLKDGHGVDWPIRYEDLEPWYDHVEAFAGVSGDYDGLPQLPDGDFLPPFPFNDVEQAAKAQIEAAFPTRHLIMGRTANLSRITKAQMDVGRQRCEQYVRCHHGCPLGSYFSSLAATLPAARATGNLTVITDAIVESVTYDAAAGRATGVRAVDRLTKQGVTYEARLVFLNASAINTAALLLNSRSDAFPRGLANGSDQVGRNLMDHVSCGPVIGTYPGFEDTPYQADRPTGLYMPRYANVTETGKPYLRGFGFQGGAARRRRPDAEPDASGAPKRAWVFSLTPFGEVLPNPDNRVTLTTSRVDSWGVPLPVIDAAHGPNEHAMMREAARDAAAMLSAAGCTDITPWEEAGAKLTPPGDRIHEMGTARMGRDPATSVFNGWGQAHEVANLFASDGAVMASSASMNPSLTYMALSARTANHAADLLEQGAL
;
A
#
# COMPACT_ATOMS: atom_id res chain seq x y z
N MET A 1 20.99 -17.91 -19.78
CA MET A 1 20.73 -18.67 -18.52
C MET A 1 19.23 -18.90 -18.44
N ARG A 2 18.82 -20.08 -18.08
CA ARG A 2 17.39 -20.37 -17.86
C ARG A 2 17.09 -20.17 -16.38
N PHE A 3 16.14 -19.30 -16.06
CA PHE A 3 15.68 -19.06 -14.70
C PHE A 3 14.54 -20.02 -14.34
N ASP A 4 14.39 -20.32 -13.06
CA ASP A 4 13.23 -21.08 -12.58
C ASP A 4 12.01 -20.18 -12.48
N ALA A 5 12.20 -18.92 -12.04
CA ALA A 5 11.12 -17.95 -11.93
C ALA A 5 11.54 -16.56 -12.43
N ILE A 6 10.58 -15.84 -13.04
CA ILE A 6 10.64 -14.40 -13.26
C ILE A 6 9.67 -13.73 -12.28
N VAL A 7 10.16 -12.68 -11.58
CA VAL A 7 9.35 -11.79 -10.73
C VAL A 7 9.33 -10.40 -11.35
N VAL A 8 8.16 -9.94 -11.76
CA VAL A 8 7.96 -8.62 -12.35
C VAL A 8 7.58 -7.63 -11.26
N GLY A 9 8.47 -6.67 -10.99
CA GLY A 9 8.34 -5.68 -9.92
C GLY A 9 9.11 -6.04 -8.67
N SER A 10 9.82 -5.07 -8.12
CA SER A 10 10.72 -5.20 -6.96
C SER A 10 10.15 -4.62 -5.67
N GLY A 11 8.89 -4.16 -5.72
CA GLY A 11 8.20 -3.59 -4.58
C GLY A 11 7.95 -4.59 -3.45
N MET A 12 7.03 -4.25 -2.57
CA MET A 12 6.73 -5.04 -1.38
C MET A 12 6.43 -6.50 -1.68
N SER A 13 5.48 -6.77 -2.58
CA SER A 13 5.08 -8.14 -2.94
C SER A 13 6.16 -8.89 -3.69
N GLY A 14 6.75 -8.29 -4.74
CA GLY A 14 7.81 -8.94 -5.52
C GLY A 14 9.07 -9.22 -4.71
N GLY A 15 9.42 -8.34 -3.78
CA GLY A 15 10.54 -8.56 -2.85
C GLY A 15 10.33 -9.81 -1.98
N TRP A 16 9.11 -10.03 -1.48
CA TRP A 16 8.76 -11.24 -0.73
C TRP A 16 8.79 -12.48 -1.60
N VAL A 17 8.17 -12.45 -2.79
CA VAL A 17 8.23 -13.58 -3.73
C VAL A 17 9.67 -13.98 -4.03
N ALA A 18 10.52 -13.01 -4.36
CA ALA A 18 11.92 -13.28 -4.67
C ALA A 18 12.68 -13.88 -3.47
N LYS A 19 12.45 -13.37 -2.26
CA LYS A 19 13.06 -13.89 -1.04
C LYS A 19 12.68 -15.36 -0.81
N GLU A 20 11.40 -15.66 -0.80
CA GLU A 20 10.91 -17.01 -0.52
C GLU A 20 11.42 -18.02 -1.58
N LEU A 21 11.34 -17.69 -2.87
CA LEU A 21 11.81 -18.55 -3.94
C LEU A 21 13.33 -18.76 -3.89
N CYS A 22 14.12 -17.71 -3.65
CA CYS A 22 15.57 -17.80 -3.54
C CYS A 22 16.03 -18.64 -2.34
N GLU A 23 15.36 -18.51 -1.20
CA GLU A 23 15.62 -19.32 0.00
C GLU A 23 15.24 -20.80 -0.20
N ARG A 24 14.28 -21.10 -1.10
CA ARG A 24 13.96 -22.46 -1.58
C ARG A 24 14.95 -22.97 -2.65
N GLY A 25 16.01 -22.23 -2.97
CA GLY A 25 17.05 -22.61 -3.92
C GLY A 25 16.73 -22.37 -5.40
N LEU A 26 15.61 -21.73 -5.73
CA LEU A 26 15.22 -21.43 -7.09
C LEU A 26 16.01 -20.24 -7.65
N LYS A 27 16.43 -20.32 -8.91
CA LYS A 27 17.08 -19.22 -9.63
C LYS A 27 16.04 -18.22 -10.11
N VAL A 28 16.05 -17.03 -9.51
CA VAL A 28 15.06 -15.98 -9.73
C VAL A 28 15.66 -14.83 -10.53
N LEU A 29 14.95 -14.42 -11.60
CA LEU A 29 15.16 -13.16 -12.29
C LEU A 29 14.11 -12.17 -11.83
N MET A 30 14.53 -11.07 -11.21
CA MET A 30 13.67 -9.94 -10.88
C MET A 30 13.85 -8.82 -11.91
N LEU A 31 12.74 -8.34 -12.47
CA LEU A 31 12.71 -7.24 -13.43
C LEU A 31 12.03 -6.03 -12.81
N GLU A 32 12.75 -4.90 -12.79
CA GLU A 32 12.23 -3.62 -12.29
C GLU A 32 12.25 -2.58 -13.40
N ARG A 33 11.10 -1.90 -13.61
CA ARG A 33 10.98 -0.91 -14.69
C ARG A 33 11.78 0.37 -14.48
N GLY A 34 12.02 0.74 -13.23
CA GLY A 34 12.75 1.95 -12.87
C GLY A 34 14.24 1.72 -12.63
N PRO A 35 14.98 2.80 -12.31
CA PRO A 35 16.43 2.73 -12.07
C PRO A 35 16.76 1.97 -10.79
N ASN A 36 18.04 1.60 -10.68
CA ASN A 36 18.60 1.10 -9.44
C ASN A 36 18.59 2.20 -8.36
N ILE A 37 18.28 1.81 -7.15
CA ILE A 37 18.45 2.60 -5.92
C ILE A 37 19.25 1.76 -4.94
N GLU A 38 20.35 2.33 -4.44
CA GLU A 38 21.17 1.69 -3.43
C GLU A 38 20.74 2.06 -2.02
N HIS A 39 20.56 1.02 -1.18
CA HIS A 39 20.20 1.22 0.22
C HIS A 39 21.29 2.01 0.96
N GLY A 40 20.93 3.13 1.56
CA GLY A 40 21.83 4.04 2.26
C GLY A 40 22.41 5.13 1.34
N PRO A 41 23.33 4.83 0.40
CA PRO A 41 23.98 5.85 -0.44
C PRO A 41 23.02 6.75 -1.21
N ASP A 42 21.92 6.21 -1.70
CA ASP A 42 20.95 6.99 -2.47
C ASP A 42 19.96 7.79 -1.62
N TYR A 43 20.04 7.71 -0.30
CA TYR A 43 19.13 8.43 0.59
C TYR A 43 19.66 9.81 0.93
N SER A 44 18.81 10.83 0.83
CA SER A 44 19.19 12.24 1.01
C SER A 44 19.21 12.70 2.48
N HIS A 45 19.66 11.86 3.41
CA HIS A 45 19.58 12.13 4.86
C HIS A 45 20.39 13.32 5.32
N GLU A 46 21.59 13.53 4.83
CA GLU A 46 22.42 14.66 5.25
C GLU A 46 21.80 16.01 4.84
N LEU A 47 21.23 16.06 3.65
CA LEU A 47 20.52 17.25 3.15
C LEU A 47 19.19 17.45 3.88
N ALA A 48 18.38 16.39 4.01
CA ALA A 48 17.07 16.46 4.65
C ALA A 48 17.15 16.82 6.15
N GLY A 49 18.27 16.52 6.83
CA GLY A 49 18.53 16.93 8.23
C GLY A 49 18.74 18.42 8.40
N ARG A 50 19.33 19.08 7.40
CA ARG A 50 19.72 20.50 7.42
C ARG A 50 18.71 21.43 6.77
N LEU A 51 17.95 20.94 5.78
CA LEU A 51 16.93 21.72 5.08
C LEU A 51 15.63 21.79 5.91
N ARG A 52 15.10 23.00 6.06
CA ARG A 52 13.73 23.17 6.56
C ARG A 52 12.76 22.63 5.50
N LYS A 53 11.61 22.07 5.94
CA LYS A 53 10.59 21.55 5.01
C LYS A 53 10.21 22.56 3.91
N ARG A 54 10.18 23.87 4.23
CA ARG A 54 9.86 24.92 3.26
C ARG A 54 10.94 25.11 2.19
N ASP A 55 12.19 24.79 2.52
CA ASP A 55 13.35 25.00 1.65
C ASP A 55 13.64 23.75 0.78
N ASP A 56 12.94 22.64 1.07
CA ASP A 56 13.02 21.36 0.35
C ASP A 56 11.74 21.06 -0.45
N GLN A 57 10.97 22.09 -0.81
CA GLN A 57 9.78 21.89 -1.64
C GLN A 57 10.19 21.69 -3.09
N VAL A 58 9.47 20.79 -3.79
CA VAL A 58 9.58 20.69 -5.25
C VAL A 58 9.12 22.03 -5.85
N PRO A 59 9.90 22.66 -6.76
CA PRO A 59 9.51 23.90 -7.41
C PRO A 59 8.11 23.80 -8.04
N LEU A 60 7.33 24.89 -7.97
CA LEU A 60 5.92 24.86 -8.38
C LEU A 60 5.73 24.41 -9.83
N GLU A 61 6.54 24.93 -10.76
CA GLU A 61 6.49 24.56 -12.19
C GLU A 61 6.80 23.07 -12.39
N GLU A 62 7.83 22.57 -11.72
CA GLU A 62 8.19 21.16 -11.76
C GLU A 62 7.08 20.28 -11.15
N ARG A 63 6.51 20.72 -10.03
CA ARG A 63 5.39 20.01 -9.38
C ARG A 63 4.16 19.94 -10.28
N GLN A 64 3.83 21.05 -10.95
CA GLN A 64 2.67 21.09 -11.88
C GLN A 64 2.89 20.19 -13.11
N LEU A 65 4.13 20.09 -13.60
CA LEU A 65 4.45 19.26 -14.76
C LEU A 65 4.55 17.78 -14.42
N HIS A 66 5.31 17.44 -13.37
CA HIS A 66 5.68 16.05 -13.08
C HIS A 66 4.80 15.38 -12.02
N TYR A 67 4.17 16.15 -11.13
CA TYR A 67 3.43 15.63 -9.96
C TYR A 67 2.08 16.32 -9.74
N PRO A 68 1.26 16.53 -10.81
CA PRO A 68 0.03 17.31 -10.70
C PRO A 68 -1.00 16.70 -9.75
N TYR A 69 -0.96 15.39 -9.54
CA TYR A 69 -1.93 14.64 -8.73
C TYR A 69 -1.39 14.17 -7.37
N TYR A 70 -0.22 14.66 -6.95
CA TYR A 70 0.47 14.23 -5.71
C TYR A 70 0.09 15.05 -4.46
N GLU A 71 -1.05 15.72 -4.46
CA GLU A 71 -1.50 16.53 -3.32
C GLU A 71 -1.69 15.70 -2.05
N GLY A 72 -2.24 14.48 -2.16
CA GLY A 72 -2.44 13.56 -1.02
C GLY A 72 -1.15 13.15 -0.32
N VAL A 73 0.01 13.26 -0.99
CA VAL A 73 1.34 12.95 -0.44
C VAL A 73 2.27 14.16 -0.37
N ALA A 74 1.73 15.37 -0.41
CA ALA A 74 2.53 16.60 -0.29
C ALA A 74 3.38 16.66 1.00
N TYR A 75 2.99 15.92 2.03
CA TYR A 75 3.75 15.77 3.28
C TYR A 75 5.00 14.89 3.15
N ALA A 76 5.12 14.12 2.07
CA ALA A 76 6.16 13.12 1.84
C ALA A 76 6.97 13.37 0.56
N LEU A 77 6.45 14.19 -0.38
CA LEU A 77 7.14 14.56 -1.63
C LEU A 77 7.95 15.84 -1.42
N PHE A 78 9.27 15.72 -1.52
CA PHE A 78 10.24 16.81 -1.36
C PHE A 78 11.21 16.82 -2.53
N ASN A 79 11.87 17.95 -2.76
CA ASN A 79 12.87 18.07 -3.82
C ASN A 79 14.04 17.07 -3.61
N SER A 80 14.43 16.83 -2.36
CA SER A 80 15.51 15.89 -2.02
C SER A 80 15.16 14.41 -2.24
N ASN A 81 13.87 14.04 -2.27
CA ASN A 81 13.42 12.65 -2.45
C ASN A 81 12.53 12.43 -3.69
N LYS A 82 12.38 13.42 -4.55
CA LYS A 82 11.48 13.33 -5.72
C LYS A 82 11.82 12.17 -6.66
N LYS A 83 13.07 11.69 -6.65
CA LYS A 83 13.49 10.51 -7.42
C LYS A 83 12.80 9.20 -7.00
N PHE A 84 12.15 9.15 -5.83
CA PHE A 84 11.37 8.00 -5.37
C PHE A 84 9.91 8.02 -5.85
N TRP A 85 9.51 9.06 -6.55
CA TRP A 85 8.15 9.27 -7.03
C TRP A 85 8.14 9.28 -8.55
N ALA A 86 7.21 8.55 -9.16
CA ALA A 86 7.10 8.52 -10.62
C ALA A 86 6.48 9.82 -11.13
N SER A 87 7.09 10.39 -12.16
CA SER A 87 6.56 11.57 -12.85
C SER A 87 5.37 11.18 -13.74
N ASP A 88 4.24 11.88 -13.60
CA ASP A 88 3.07 11.67 -14.46
C ASP A 88 3.31 12.14 -15.90
N HIS A 89 4.25 13.08 -16.09
CA HIS A 89 4.70 13.51 -17.42
C HIS A 89 5.47 12.41 -18.15
N ASP A 90 6.40 11.73 -17.45
CA ASP A 90 7.27 10.72 -18.05
C ASP A 90 6.57 9.35 -18.17
N TYR A 91 5.64 9.08 -17.27
CA TYR A 91 4.85 7.84 -17.20
C TYR A 91 3.36 8.17 -17.20
N PRO A 92 2.82 8.64 -18.33
CA PRO A 92 1.44 9.09 -18.42
C PRO A 92 0.43 7.96 -18.24
N TYR A 93 -0.76 8.33 -17.82
CA TYR A 93 -1.97 7.50 -17.81
C TYR A 93 -3.18 8.39 -18.14
N GLU A 94 -4.30 7.79 -18.38
CA GLU A 94 -5.54 8.50 -18.68
C GLU A 94 -6.61 8.20 -17.65
N THR A 95 -7.53 9.14 -17.47
CA THR A 95 -8.75 8.95 -16.67
C THR A 95 -9.97 9.29 -17.53
N VAL A 96 -11.10 8.67 -17.23
CA VAL A 96 -12.36 9.00 -17.91
C VAL A 96 -12.77 10.43 -17.53
N PRO A 97 -13.21 11.26 -18.50
CA PRO A 97 -13.65 12.62 -18.22
C PRO A 97 -14.69 12.70 -17.09
N GLY A 98 -14.47 13.57 -16.11
CA GLY A 98 -15.32 13.71 -14.94
C GLY A 98 -15.07 12.69 -13.81
N LYS A 99 -14.17 11.75 -14.00
CA LYS A 99 -13.78 10.76 -13.00
C LYS A 99 -12.27 10.84 -12.72
N PRO A 100 -11.79 11.82 -11.95
CA PRO A 100 -10.38 11.97 -11.64
C PRO A 100 -9.89 10.78 -10.78
N TYR A 101 -8.71 10.29 -11.09
CA TYR A 101 -8.01 9.27 -10.31
C TYR A 101 -6.59 9.75 -10.01
N ARG A 102 -6.13 9.61 -8.78
CA ARG A 102 -4.79 9.98 -8.35
C ARG A 102 -3.91 8.75 -8.26
N TRP A 103 -3.14 8.47 -9.30
CA TRP A 103 -2.29 7.28 -9.30
C TRP A 103 -0.85 7.61 -8.88
N ILE A 104 -0.57 7.48 -7.60
CA ILE A 104 0.72 7.79 -6.99
C ILE A 104 1.63 6.55 -7.03
N ARG A 105 2.81 6.67 -7.65
CA ARG A 105 3.69 5.54 -7.98
C ARG A 105 5.15 5.80 -7.57
N GLY A 106 5.91 4.70 -7.37
CA GLY A 106 7.37 4.74 -7.25
C GLY A 106 7.97 3.74 -8.23
N TYR A 107 8.65 4.22 -9.27
CA TYR A 107 9.29 3.41 -10.31
C TYR A 107 10.80 3.43 -10.12
N HIS A 108 11.29 2.57 -9.27
CA HIS A 108 12.69 2.33 -8.94
C HIS A 108 12.82 1.01 -8.18
N LEU A 109 14.03 0.49 -8.06
CA LEU A 109 14.27 -0.71 -7.24
C LEU A 109 13.74 -0.51 -5.81
N GLY A 110 12.93 -1.45 -5.35
CA GLY A 110 12.22 -1.39 -4.07
C GLY A 110 10.83 -0.74 -4.13
N GLY A 111 10.52 0.01 -5.19
CA GLY A 111 9.22 0.63 -5.43
C GLY A 111 8.69 1.41 -4.22
N ARG A 112 7.37 1.47 -4.06
CA ARG A 112 6.71 2.19 -2.95
C ARG A 112 7.06 1.67 -1.54
N SER A 113 7.78 0.55 -1.40
CA SER A 113 8.27 0.10 -0.09
C SER A 113 9.24 1.10 0.57
N LEU A 114 9.82 2.04 -0.20
CA LEU A 114 10.62 3.14 0.35
C LEU A 114 9.79 4.27 0.94
N THR A 115 8.60 4.53 0.39
CA THR A 115 7.81 5.74 0.69
C THR A 115 6.51 5.46 1.42
N TRP A 116 6.17 4.20 1.68
CA TRP A 116 4.93 3.81 2.36
C TRP A 116 4.87 4.29 3.82
N ALA A 117 3.66 4.29 4.40
CA ALA A 117 3.45 4.75 5.77
C ALA A 117 3.83 3.74 6.86
N ARG A 118 4.24 2.53 6.52
CA ARG A 118 4.63 1.41 7.40
C ARG A 118 3.50 0.87 8.28
N GLN A 119 2.28 1.33 8.11
CA GLN A 119 1.11 0.83 8.85
C GLN A 119 0.90 -0.66 8.53
N SER A 120 0.82 -1.48 9.58
CA SER A 120 0.87 -2.95 9.46
C SER A 120 -0.22 -3.56 10.35
N TYR A 121 -1.36 -3.87 9.73
CA TYR A 121 -2.53 -4.42 10.41
C TYR A 121 -2.93 -5.74 9.78
N ARG A 122 -3.23 -6.76 10.59
CA ARG A 122 -3.89 -7.98 10.15
C ARG A 122 -5.34 -7.66 9.81
N TRP A 123 -5.82 -8.18 8.72
CA TRP A 123 -7.25 -8.18 8.44
C TRP A 123 -7.95 -9.18 9.34
N ALA A 124 -9.15 -8.85 9.80
CA ALA A 124 -9.93 -9.72 10.66
C ALA A 124 -10.62 -10.85 9.88
N PRO A 125 -11.07 -11.94 10.52
CA PRO A 125 -11.88 -12.98 9.89
C PRO A 125 -13.05 -12.43 9.08
N ASP A 126 -13.76 -11.44 9.63
CA ASP A 126 -14.89 -10.77 8.99
C ASP A 126 -14.54 -10.09 7.66
N ASP A 127 -13.31 -9.61 7.49
CA ASP A 127 -12.86 -8.95 6.25
C ASP A 127 -12.75 -9.94 5.09
N PHE A 128 -12.48 -11.23 5.37
CA PHE A 128 -12.45 -12.31 4.39
C PHE A 128 -13.81 -12.90 4.07
N GLU A 129 -14.84 -12.59 4.87
CA GLU A 129 -16.20 -13.08 4.69
C GLU A 129 -17.19 -12.00 4.27
N SER A 130 -16.75 -10.75 4.25
CA SER A 130 -17.61 -9.59 4.05
C SER A 130 -18.36 -9.64 2.72
N ASN A 131 -17.69 -10.05 1.62
CA ASN A 131 -18.34 -10.22 0.31
C ASN A 131 -19.43 -11.31 0.33
N LEU A 132 -19.22 -12.39 1.07
CA LEU A 132 -20.20 -13.46 1.25
C LEU A 132 -21.41 -12.97 2.07
N LYS A 133 -21.14 -12.21 3.14
CA LYS A 133 -22.17 -11.74 4.09
C LYS A 133 -23.11 -10.71 3.48
N ASP A 134 -22.60 -9.79 2.68
CA ASP A 134 -23.41 -8.70 2.11
C ASP A 134 -23.74 -8.85 0.62
N GLY A 135 -23.16 -9.86 -0.06
CA GLY A 135 -23.44 -10.17 -1.46
C GLY A 135 -22.78 -9.21 -2.46
N HIS A 136 -21.81 -8.38 -2.03
CA HIS A 136 -21.05 -7.51 -2.91
C HIS A 136 -19.70 -8.13 -3.28
N GLY A 137 -19.40 -8.22 -4.59
CA GLY A 137 -18.19 -8.85 -5.10
C GLY A 137 -18.29 -10.38 -5.16
N VAL A 138 -17.16 -11.06 -5.00
CA VAL A 138 -17.06 -12.52 -4.91
C VAL A 138 -16.50 -12.92 -3.55
N ASP A 139 -16.96 -14.04 -3.00
CA ASP A 139 -16.41 -14.57 -1.75
C ASP A 139 -14.90 -14.83 -1.90
N TRP A 140 -14.13 -14.48 -0.87
CA TRP A 140 -12.73 -14.83 -0.82
C TRP A 140 -12.55 -16.36 -0.88
N PRO A 141 -11.62 -16.88 -1.69
CA PRO A 141 -11.36 -18.32 -1.75
C PRO A 141 -10.60 -18.83 -0.51
N ILE A 142 -10.12 -17.92 0.32
CA ILE A 142 -9.36 -18.18 1.56
C ILE A 142 -10.07 -17.53 2.76
N ARG A 143 -9.65 -17.93 3.96
CA ARG A 143 -10.10 -17.39 5.26
C ARG A 143 -8.90 -16.85 6.04
N TYR A 144 -9.17 -16.21 7.17
CA TYR A 144 -8.12 -15.66 8.05
C TYR A 144 -7.11 -16.73 8.46
N GLU A 145 -7.58 -17.91 8.82
CA GLU A 145 -6.76 -19.04 9.27
C GLU A 145 -5.79 -19.55 8.19
N ASP A 146 -6.12 -19.37 6.91
CA ASP A 146 -5.22 -19.67 5.80
C ASP A 146 -4.04 -18.68 5.69
N LEU A 147 -4.20 -17.47 6.24
CA LEU A 147 -3.19 -16.42 6.23
C LEU A 147 -2.51 -16.19 7.58
N GLU A 148 -3.11 -16.60 8.69
CA GLU A 148 -2.56 -16.37 10.03
C GLU A 148 -1.10 -16.80 10.17
N PRO A 149 -0.68 -18.02 9.75
CA PRO A 149 0.73 -18.42 9.81
C PRO A 149 1.66 -17.55 8.95
N TRP A 150 1.11 -17.00 7.86
CA TRP A 150 1.87 -16.12 6.97
C TRP A 150 1.95 -14.68 7.49
N TYR A 151 0.97 -14.23 8.25
CA TYR A 151 1.07 -12.99 9.01
C TYR A 151 2.18 -13.11 10.06
N ASP A 152 2.22 -14.19 10.85
CA ASP A 152 3.30 -14.45 11.82
C ASP A 152 4.67 -14.42 11.15
N HIS A 153 4.80 -15.14 10.02
CA HIS A 153 6.05 -15.21 9.26
C HIS A 153 6.53 -13.85 8.78
N VAL A 154 5.64 -13.05 8.18
CA VAL A 154 6.05 -11.75 7.62
C VAL A 154 6.25 -10.69 8.71
N GLU A 155 5.47 -10.71 9.79
CA GLU A 155 5.63 -9.80 10.93
C GLU A 155 6.98 -10.01 11.63
N ALA A 156 7.34 -11.26 11.88
CA ALA A 156 8.61 -11.61 12.51
C ALA A 156 9.82 -11.11 11.69
N PHE A 157 9.80 -11.31 10.37
CA PHE A 157 10.90 -10.87 9.49
C PHE A 157 10.88 -9.36 9.25
N ALA A 158 9.71 -8.76 8.98
CA ALA A 158 9.58 -7.32 8.78
C ALA A 158 9.90 -6.53 10.05
N GLY A 159 9.60 -7.08 11.21
CA GLY A 159 9.73 -6.43 12.51
C GLY A 159 8.63 -5.41 12.73
N VAL A 160 7.42 -5.89 13.03
CA VAL A 160 6.26 -5.04 13.33
C VAL A 160 6.24 -4.70 14.81
N SER A 161 6.20 -3.40 15.14
CA SER A 161 5.99 -2.89 16.51
C SER A 161 4.52 -2.62 16.74
N GLY A 162 3.98 -3.09 17.85
CA GLY A 162 2.57 -2.95 18.21
C GLY A 162 2.30 -3.41 19.64
N ASP A 163 1.06 -3.33 20.06
CA ASP A 163 0.58 -3.82 21.35
C ASP A 163 -0.48 -4.90 21.15
N TYR A 164 -0.72 -5.68 22.20
CA TYR A 164 -1.80 -6.65 22.26
C TYR A 164 -3.06 -5.91 22.73
N ASP A 165 -3.97 -5.65 21.80
CA ASP A 165 -5.15 -4.84 22.07
C ASP A 165 -6.39 -5.70 22.38
N GLY A 166 -6.40 -7.00 22.03
CA GLY A 166 -7.49 -7.94 22.26
C GLY A 166 -8.79 -7.61 21.52
N LEU A 167 -8.70 -6.95 20.38
CA LEU A 167 -9.84 -6.47 19.60
C LEU A 167 -10.17 -7.46 18.47
N PRO A 168 -11.38 -8.07 18.43
CA PRO A 168 -11.71 -9.08 17.42
C PRO A 168 -11.66 -8.54 15.98
N GLN A 169 -11.94 -7.25 15.79
CA GLN A 169 -11.83 -6.58 14.48
C GLN A 169 -10.40 -6.17 14.09
N LEU A 170 -9.41 -6.45 14.94
CA LEU A 170 -7.99 -6.21 14.68
C LEU A 170 -7.14 -7.27 15.37
N PRO A 171 -7.01 -8.47 14.78
CA PRO A 171 -6.28 -9.58 15.39
C PRO A 171 -4.87 -9.19 15.82
N ASP A 172 -4.44 -9.70 16.96
CA ASP A 172 -3.09 -9.50 17.46
C ASP A 172 -2.10 -10.43 16.78
N GLY A 173 -0.83 -10.03 16.77
CA GLY A 173 0.31 -10.79 16.26
C GLY A 173 1.44 -10.83 17.27
N ASP A 174 2.59 -11.38 16.88
CA ASP A 174 3.80 -11.38 17.70
C ASP A 174 4.61 -10.12 17.43
N PHE A 175 4.34 -9.06 18.21
CA PHE A 175 4.88 -7.74 17.98
C PHE A 175 6.16 -7.44 18.75
N LEU A 176 7.00 -6.60 18.17
CA LEU A 176 7.99 -5.83 18.91
C LEU A 176 7.27 -4.79 19.80
N PRO A 177 7.88 -4.31 20.91
CA PRO A 177 7.25 -3.33 21.78
C PRO A 177 6.68 -2.13 21.03
N PRO A 178 5.52 -1.60 21.43
CA PRO A 178 4.92 -0.44 20.79
C PRO A 178 5.75 0.84 20.99
N PHE A 179 5.57 1.82 20.12
CA PHE A 179 6.02 3.18 20.38
C PHE A 179 5.06 3.87 21.38
N PRO A 180 5.55 4.78 22.24
CA PRO A 180 4.72 5.38 23.29
C PRO A 180 3.75 6.43 22.73
N PHE A 181 2.60 6.59 23.40
CA PHE A 181 1.76 7.77 23.25
C PHE A 181 2.49 9.01 23.79
N ASN A 182 2.19 10.19 23.25
CA ASN A 182 2.51 11.44 23.95
C ASN A 182 1.41 11.80 24.96
N ASP A 183 1.69 12.76 25.83
CA ASP A 183 0.79 13.13 26.95
C ASP A 183 -0.60 13.60 26.48
N VAL A 184 -0.65 14.36 25.37
CA VAL A 184 -1.93 14.82 24.76
C VAL A 184 -2.75 13.66 24.25
N GLU A 185 -2.10 12.70 23.60
CA GLU A 185 -2.77 11.51 23.06
C GLU A 185 -3.30 10.60 24.17
N GLN A 186 -2.54 10.45 25.27
CA GLN A 186 -3.01 9.69 26.44
C GLN A 186 -4.26 10.34 27.06
N ALA A 187 -4.24 11.66 27.22
CA ALA A 187 -5.38 12.41 27.75
C ALA A 187 -6.60 12.32 26.82
N ALA A 188 -6.39 12.52 25.51
CA ALA A 188 -7.45 12.41 24.51
C ALA A 188 -8.03 11.00 24.45
N LYS A 189 -7.18 9.94 24.47
CA LYS A 189 -7.62 8.56 24.53
C LYS A 189 -8.56 8.30 25.71
N ALA A 190 -8.17 8.70 26.91
CA ALA A 190 -8.96 8.50 28.11
C ALA A 190 -10.35 9.18 28.01
N GLN A 191 -10.41 10.39 27.47
CA GLN A 191 -11.66 11.14 27.30
C GLN A 191 -12.55 10.55 26.19
N ILE A 192 -11.97 10.14 25.06
CA ILE A 192 -12.71 9.54 23.94
C ILE A 192 -13.30 8.19 24.37
N GLU A 193 -12.51 7.32 24.99
CA GLU A 193 -12.97 5.99 25.41
C GLU A 193 -13.99 6.04 26.55
N ALA A 194 -13.91 7.05 27.43
CA ALA A 194 -14.95 7.29 28.43
C ALA A 194 -16.28 7.73 27.82
N ALA A 195 -16.25 8.54 26.76
CA ALA A 195 -17.44 9.02 26.07
C ALA A 195 -18.00 7.98 25.07
N PHE A 196 -17.13 7.16 24.48
CA PHE A 196 -17.46 6.16 23.47
C PHE A 196 -16.80 4.81 23.80
N PRO A 197 -17.38 4.00 24.70
CA PRO A 197 -16.74 2.77 25.21
C PRO A 197 -16.45 1.68 24.17
N THR A 198 -17.05 1.77 22.98
CA THR A 198 -16.83 0.82 21.85
C THR A 198 -15.75 1.27 20.88
N ARG A 199 -15.16 2.46 21.09
CA ARG A 199 -14.19 3.09 20.20
C ARG A 199 -12.82 3.14 20.88
N HIS A 200 -11.94 2.23 20.47
CA HIS A 200 -10.63 2.06 21.11
C HIS A 200 -9.54 2.78 20.31
N LEU A 201 -8.87 3.74 20.96
CA LEU A 201 -7.75 4.46 20.37
C LEU A 201 -6.45 3.75 20.77
N ILE A 202 -5.75 3.16 19.81
CA ILE A 202 -4.53 2.39 20.02
C ILE A 202 -3.32 3.08 19.40
N MET A 203 -2.11 2.64 19.78
CA MET A 203 -0.91 3.02 19.04
C MET A 203 -0.89 2.29 17.70
N GLY A 204 -0.65 3.01 16.60
CA GLY A 204 -0.61 2.41 15.27
C GLY A 204 0.52 1.35 15.18
N ARG A 205 0.16 0.14 14.74
CA ARG A 205 1.11 -0.94 14.46
C ARG A 205 1.94 -0.60 13.24
N THR A 206 3.25 -0.75 13.33
CA THR A 206 4.15 -0.22 12.30
C THR A 206 5.36 -1.13 12.07
N ALA A 207 5.72 -1.32 10.79
CA ALA A 207 6.92 -2.08 10.41
C ALA A 207 8.21 -1.28 10.63
N ASN A 208 8.36 -0.67 11.81
CA ASN A 208 9.55 0.01 12.29
C ASN A 208 10.10 -0.71 13.52
N LEU A 209 11.40 -0.92 13.58
CA LEU A 209 12.08 -1.67 14.64
C LEU A 209 12.20 -0.86 15.93
N SER A 210 11.27 -1.00 16.88
CA SER A 210 11.41 -0.45 18.23
C SER A 210 12.46 -1.24 19.04
N ARG A 211 12.64 -2.51 18.72
CA ARG A 211 13.69 -3.43 19.20
C ARG A 211 14.20 -4.20 17.99
N ILE A 212 15.42 -4.72 18.06
CA ILE A 212 16.01 -5.54 17.01
C ILE A 212 16.11 -7.00 17.44
N THR A 213 15.84 -7.92 16.52
CA THR A 213 16.06 -9.37 16.70
C THR A 213 17.15 -9.86 15.75
N LYS A 214 17.54 -11.14 15.90
CA LYS A 214 18.54 -11.75 15.03
C LYS A 214 18.14 -11.69 13.55
N ALA A 215 16.87 -11.93 13.22
CA ALA A 215 16.39 -11.94 11.84
C ALA A 215 16.63 -10.61 11.11
N GLN A 216 16.45 -9.48 11.80
CA GLN A 216 16.72 -8.17 11.22
C GLN A 216 18.23 -7.85 11.19
N MET A 217 19.00 -8.27 12.21
CA MET A 217 20.44 -8.09 12.22
C MET A 217 21.13 -8.84 11.07
N ASP A 218 20.69 -10.05 10.76
CA ASP A 218 21.27 -10.90 9.71
C ASP A 218 21.18 -10.26 8.31
N VAL A 219 20.21 -9.38 8.09
CA VAL A 219 20.08 -8.59 6.85
C VAL A 219 20.59 -7.15 6.97
N GLY A 220 21.31 -6.82 8.03
CA GLY A 220 21.98 -5.52 8.20
C GLY A 220 21.10 -4.39 8.72
N ARG A 221 19.87 -4.67 9.17
CA ARG A 221 18.95 -3.66 9.72
C ARG A 221 19.32 -3.29 11.15
N GLN A 222 18.93 -2.10 11.58
CA GLN A 222 19.20 -1.55 12.91
C GLN A 222 17.92 -1.00 13.54
N ARG A 223 17.94 -0.82 14.87
CA ARG A 223 16.84 -0.23 15.63
C ARG A 223 16.51 1.18 15.14
N CYS A 224 15.25 1.58 15.25
CA CYS A 224 14.78 2.92 14.92
C CYS A 224 15.31 3.95 15.92
N GLU A 225 16.10 4.90 15.43
CA GLU A 225 16.62 6.04 16.19
C GLU A 225 15.71 7.27 16.10
N GLN A 226 14.49 7.11 15.58
CA GLN A 226 13.43 8.12 15.54
C GLN A 226 13.79 9.42 14.79
N TYR A 227 14.58 9.33 13.72
CA TYR A 227 14.96 10.50 12.90
C TYR A 227 13.80 11.15 12.12
N VAL A 228 12.61 10.55 12.12
CA VAL A 228 11.32 11.06 11.57
C VAL A 228 11.36 11.49 10.11
N ARG A 229 12.19 10.87 9.29
CA ARG A 229 12.31 11.19 7.86
C ARG A 229 12.20 9.94 6.98
N CYS A 230 11.31 9.05 7.38
CA CYS A 230 11.16 7.75 6.72
C CYS A 230 10.88 7.85 5.22
N HIS A 231 10.18 8.90 4.75
CA HIS A 231 9.90 9.09 3.32
C HIS A 231 11.14 9.46 2.46
N HIS A 232 12.27 9.75 3.08
CA HIS A 232 13.55 9.99 2.39
C HIS A 232 14.40 8.72 2.26
N GLY A 233 13.89 7.56 2.71
CA GLY A 233 14.64 6.34 2.93
C GLY A 233 15.24 6.30 4.35
N CYS A 234 15.60 5.14 4.87
CA CYS A 234 16.24 4.99 6.17
C CYS A 234 17.56 4.24 6.03
N PRO A 235 18.72 4.89 6.20
CA PRO A 235 20.02 4.24 6.02
C PRO A 235 20.26 3.13 7.04
N LEU A 236 19.57 3.18 8.20
CA LEU A 236 19.63 2.14 9.21
C LEU A 236 18.75 0.92 8.86
N GLY A 237 17.93 0.99 7.79
CA GLY A 237 16.95 -0.05 7.49
C GLY A 237 15.95 -0.29 8.61
N SER A 238 15.72 0.71 9.49
CA SER A 238 14.90 0.57 10.69
C SER A 238 13.42 0.34 10.40
N TYR A 239 12.93 0.75 9.23
CA TYR A 239 11.63 0.31 8.75
C TYR A 239 11.77 -0.71 7.62
N PHE A 240 10.75 -1.55 7.46
CA PHE A 240 10.72 -2.52 6.39
C PHE A 240 10.63 -1.83 5.03
N SER A 241 11.55 -2.18 4.14
CA SER A 241 11.48 -1.95 2.69
C SER A 241 12.12 -3.13 1.98
N SER A 242 11.79 -3.35 0.70
CA SER A 242 12.43 -4.41 -0.07
C SER A 242 13.94 -4.25 -0.11
N LEU A 243 14.44 -3.01 -0.24
CA LEU A 243 15.86 -2.71 -0.26
C LEU A 243 16.58 -2.99 1.07
N ALA A 244 15.89 -2.82 2.19
CA ALA A 244 16.48 -3.02 3.51
C ALA A 244 16.34 -4.45 4.04
N ALA A 245 15.42 -5.26 3.50
CA ALA A 245 15.07 -6.54 4.08
C ALA A 245 15.04 -7.69 3.06
N THR A 246 14.02 -7.79 2.22
CA THR A 246 13.80 -8.97 1.36
C THR A 246 14.85 -9.12 0.27
N LEU A 247 15.28 -8.05 -0.39
CA LEU A 247 16.32 -8.13 -1.42
C LEU A 247 17.71 -8.50 -0.86
N PRO A 248 18.18 -7.96 0.28
CA PRO A 248 19.39 -8.46 0.94
C PRO A 248 19.32 -9.95 1.28
N ALA A 249 18.20 -10.43 1.84
CA ALA A 249 18.02 -11.86 2.15
C ALA A 249 18.08 -12.72 0.88
N ALA A 250 17.34 -12.35 -0.17
CA ALA A 250 17.37 -13.06 -1.44
C ALA A 250 18.76 -13.07 -2.09
N ARG A 251 19.48 -11.94 -2.07
CA ARG A 251 20.86 -11.84 -2.60
C ARG A 251 21.86 -12.72 -1.84
N ALA A 252 21.69 -12.85 -0.53
CA ALA A 252 22.56 -13.68 0.31
C ALA A 252 22.53 -15.16 -0.08
N THR A 253 21.46 -15.64 -0.72
CA THR A 253 21.36 -17.02 -1.23
C THR A 253 22.21 -17.28 -2.49
N GLY A 254 22.61 -16.24 -3.21
CA GLY A 254 23.26 -16.33 -4.52
C GLY A 254 22.32 -16.70 -5.68
N ASN A 255 21.01 -16.79 -5.44
CA ASN A 255 20.02 -17.23 -6.43
C ASN A 255 19.27 -16.07 -7.12
N LEU A 256 19.45 -14.82 -6.68
CA LEU A 256 18.76 -13.65 -7.23
C LEU A 256 19.58 -12.92 -8.28
N THR A 257 19.01 -12.74 -9.46
CA THR A 257 19.47 -11.80 -10.49
C THR A 257 18.47 -10.65 -10.58
N VAL A 258 18.93 -9.41 -10.49
CA VAL A 258 18.07 -8.21 -10.61
C VAL A 258 18.49 -7.43 -11.85
N ILE A 259 17.53 -7.10 -12.71
CA ILE A 259 17.69 -6.21 -13.84
C ILE A 259 16.75 -5.02 -13.65
N THR A 260 17.33 -3.85 -13.49
CA THR A 260 16.62 -2.55 -13.45
C THR A 260 16.52 -1.96 -14.84
N ASP A 261 15.74 -0.89 -14.98
CA ASP A 261 15.49 -0.26 -16.28
C ASP A 261 14.86 -1.22 -17.31
N ALA A 262 14.15 -2.24 -16.84
CA ALA A 262 13.49 -3.27 -17.63
C ALA A 262 11.96 -3.13 -17.56
N ILE A 263 11.38 -2.46 -18.53
CA ILE A 263 9.93 -2.23 -18.63
C ILE A 263 9.29 -3.47 -19.23
N VAL A 264 8.75 -4.35 -18.38
CA VAL A 264 7.98 -5.50 -18.86
C VAL A 264 6.70 -4.99 -19.51
N GLU A 265 6.49 -5.35 -20.78
CA GLU A 265 5.33 -4.95 -21.55
C GLU A 265 4.27 -6.05 -21.65
N SER A 266 4.70 -7.33 -21.67
CA SER A 266 3.78 -8.47 -21.79
C SER A 266 4.39 -9.77 -21.27
N VAL A 267 3.52 -10.73 -20.93
CA VAL A 267 3.86 -12.13 -20.69
C VAL A 267 3.83 -12.88 -22.02
N THR A 268 4.85 -13.68 -22.30
CA THR A 268 4.87 -14.56 -23.47
C THR A 268 4.17 -15.88 -23.16
N TYR A 269 3.36 -16.37 -24.10
CA TYR A 269 2.53 -17.56 -23.93
C TYR A 269 2.71 -18.53 -25.13
N ASP A 270 2.87 -19.81 -24.81
CA ASP A 270 2.88 -20.90 -25.79
C ASP A 270 1.52 -21.60 -25.76
N ALA A 271 0.74 -21.43 -26.82
CA ALA A 271 -0.58 -22.02 -26.95
C ALA A 271 -0.56 -23.56 -27.10
N ALA A 272 0.51 -24.12 -27.66
CA ALA A 272 0.65 -25.57 -27.82
C ALA A 272 0.99 -26.24 -26.47
N ALA A 273 1.81 -25.59 -25.65
CA ALA A 273 2.16 -26.05 -24.32
C ALA A 273 1.14 -25.62 -23.23
N GLY A 274 0.23 -24.71 -23.54
CA GLY A 274 -0.77 -24.19 -22.60
C GLY A 274 -0.18 -23.40 -21.41
N ARG A 275 0.98 -22.73 -21.59
CA ARG A 275 1.73 -22.15 -20.49
C ARG A 275 2.41 -20.83 -20.83
N ALA A 276 2.65 -20.01 -19.83
CA ALA A 276 3.55 -18.87 -19.95
C ALA A 276 5.00 -19.37 -20.14
N THR A 277 5.73 -18.72 -21.03
CA THR A 277 7.15 -19.06 -21.33
C THR A 277 8.12 -18.05 -20.71
N GLY A 278 7.64 -16.87 -20.35
CA GLY A 278 8.43 -15.78 -19.80
C GLY A 278 7.77 -14.43 -20.00
N VAL A 279 8.58 -13.41 -20.21
CA VAL A 279 8.11 -12.04 -20.44
C VAL A 279 8.91 -11.33 -21.52
N ARG A 280 8.25 -10.40 -22.20
CA ARG A 280 8.90 -9.43 -23.07
C ARG A 280 9.03 -8.10 -22.33
N ALA A 281 10.23 -7.53 -22.38
CA ALA A 281 10.53 -6.24 -21.75
C ALA A 281 11.19 -5.30 -22.76
N VAL A 282 11.08 -4.00 -22.50
CA VAL A 282 11.80 -2.95 -23.22
C VAL A 282 12.83 -2.35 -22.26
N ASP A 283 14.08 -2.28 -22.69
CA ASP A 283 15.12 -1.57 -21.95
C ASP A 283 14.81 -0.07 -21.94
N ARG A 284 14.71 0.50 -20.74
CA ARG A 284 14.27 1.90 -20.54
C ARG A 284 15.21 2.92 -21.22
N LEU A 285 16.50 2.62 -21.27
CA LEU A 285 17.53 3.54 -21.76
C LEU A 285 17.73 3.42 -23.27
N THR A 286 17.82 2.18 -23.78
CA THR A 286 18.10 1.91 -25.20
C THR A 286 16.85 1.74 -26.05
N LYS A 287 15.68 1.53 -25.43
CA LYS A 287 14.40 1.20 -26.06
C LYS A 287 14.40 -0.09 -26.87
N GLN A 288 15.35 -0.98 -26.62
CA GLN A 288 15.41 -2.28 -27.27
C GLN A 288 14.55 -3.30 -26.55
N GLY A 289 13.82 -4.12 -27.32
CA GLY A 289 13.03 -5.22 -26.81
C GLY A 289 13.92 -6.41 -26.45
N VAL A 290 13.66 -7.02 -25.28
CA VAL A 290 14.37 -8.21 -24.78
C VAL A 290 13.33 -9.21 -24.27
N THR A 291 13.52 -10.50 -24.57
CA THR A 291 12.68 -11.58 -24.02
C THR A 291 13.46 -12.37 -22.98
N TYR A 292 12.83 -12.60 -21.83
CA TYR A 292 13.36 -13.42 -20.75
C TYR A 292 12.46 -14.65 -20.56
N GLU A 293 13.07 -15.82 -20.40
CA GLU A 293 12.37 -17.09 -20.26
C GLU A 293 12.52 -17.67 -18.85
N ALA A 294 11.42 -18.24 -18.33
CA ALA A 294 11.41 -18.96 -17.06
C ALA A 294 10.30 -20.02 -17.02
N ARG A 295 10.37 -20.90 -16.01
CA ARG A 295 9.35 -21.92 -15.76
C ARG A 295 8.12 -21.33 -15.10
N LEU A 296 8.29 -20.37 -14.20
CA LEU A 296 7.25 -19.65 -13.44
C LEU A 296 7.31 -18.15 -13.75
N VAL A 297 6.15 -17.50 -13.82
CA VAL A 297 6.02 -16.04 -13.98
C VAL A 297 5.17 -15.47 -12.85
N PHE A 298 5.73 -14.51 -12.11
CA PHE A 298 5.04 -13.78 -11.04
C PHE A 298 4.84 -12.32 -11.45
N LEU A 299 3.60 -11.86 -11.46
CA LEU A 299 3.25 -10.45 -11.68
C LEU A 299 3.02 -9.77 -10.35
N ASN A 300 3.97 -8.92 -9.95
CA ASN A 300 3.96 -8.13 -8.72
C ASN A 300 4.22 -6.64 -9.01
N ALA A 301 3.63 -6.15 -10.11
CA ALA A 301 3.87 -4.82 -10.63
C ALA A 301 2.97 -3.73 -10.02
N SER A 302 2.23 -4.04 -8.96
CA SER A 302 1.13 -3.31 -8.32
C SER A 302 -0.19 -3.40 -9.11
N ALA A 303 -1.33 -3.27 -8.42
CA ALA A 303 -2.65 -3.62 -8.94
C ALA A 303 -2.93 -3.15 -10.37
N ILE A 304 -2.74 -1.86 -10.64
CA ILE A 304 -3.03 -1.27 -11.96
C ILE A 304 -2.06 -1.77 -13.03
N ASN A 305 -0.75 -1.83 -12.73
CA ASN A 305 0.23 -2.33 -13.71
C ASN A 305 0.09 -3.83 -13.95
N THR A 306 -0.22 -4.64 -12.94
CA THR A 306 -0.46 -6.09 -13.11
C THR A 306 -1.64 -6.33 -14.05
N ALA A 307 -2.75 -5.59 -13.90
CA ALA A 307 -3.85 -5.64 -14.84
C ALA A 307 -3.44 -5.17 -16.25
N ALA A 308 -2.71 -4.07 -16.35
CA ALA A 308 -2.25 -3.55 -17.65
C ALA A 308 -1.35 -4.55 -18.38
N LEU A 309 -0.45 -5.25 -17.67
CA LEU A 309 0.39 -6.32 -18.23
C LEU A 309 -0.45 -7.48 -18.77
N LEU A 310 -1.42 -7.96 -18.00
CA LEU A 310 -2.33 -9.03 -18.45
C LEU A 310 -3.14 -8.61 -19.68
N LEU A 311 -3.72 -7.39 -19.68
CA LEU A 311 -4.49 -6.85 -20.80
C LEU A 311 -3.63 -6.65 -22.05
N ASN A 312 -2.35 -6.33 -21.91
CA ASN A 312 -1.41 -6.16 -23.03
C ASN A 312 -0.82 -7.50 -23.54
N SER A 313 -0.91 -8.56 -22.75
CA SER A 313 -0.43 -9.90 -23.10
C SER A 313 -1.43 -10.64 -23.98
N ARG A 314 -1.65 -10.16 -25.21
CA ARG A 314 -2.63 -10.71 -26.16
C ARG A 314 -2.02 -11.79 -27.05
N SER A 315 -2.84 -12.78 -27.39
CA SER A 315 -2.55 -13.82 -28.36
C SER A 315 -3.84 -14.32 -29.00
N ASP A 316 -3.75 -15.19 -29.99
CA ASP A 316 -4.95 -15.82 -30.58
C ASP A 316 -5.75 -16.62 -29.55
N ALA A 317 -5.09 -17.24 -28.57
CA ALA A 317 -5.74 -17.93 -27.44
C ALA A 317 -6.37 -16.97 -26.44
N PHE A 318 -5.79 -15.77 -26.26
CA PHE A 318 -6.24 -14.76 -25.32
C PHE A 318 -6.39 -13.38 -25.99
N PRO A 319 -7.37 -13.18 -26.86
CA PRO A 319 -7.52 -11.94 -27.64
C PRO A 319 -7.86 -10.70 -26.78
N ARG A 320 -8.39 -10.91 -25.56
CA ARG A 320 -8.72 -9.85 -24.60
C ARG A 320 -7.65 -9.64 -23.52
N GLY A 321 -6.48 -10.29 -23.64
CA GLY A 321 -5.42 -10.31 -22.64
C GLY A 321 -5.28 -11.68 -21.97
N LEU A 322 -4.08 -11.98 -21.49
CA LEU A 322 -3.75 -13.27 -20.87
C LEU A 322 -4.57 -13.50 -19.60
N ALA A 323 -5.03 -14.73 -19.41
CA ALA A 323 -5.89 -15.14 -18.28
C ALA A 323 -7.18 -14.29 -18.14
N ASN A 324 -7.69 -13.72 -19.24
CA ASN A 324 -8.86 -12.85 -19.27
C ASN A 324 -10.04 -13.46 -20.06
N GLY A 325 -10.19 -14.77 -20.06
CA GLY A 325 -11.36 -15.47 -20.63
C GLY A 325 -12.66 -15.06 -19.93
N SER A 326 -12.62 -14.80 -18.64
CA SER A 326 -13.75 -14.35 -17.82
C SER A 326 -14.09 -12.85 -17.94
N ASP A 327 -13.28 -12.03 -18.64
CA ASP A 327 -13.41 -10.55 -18.68
C ASP A 327 -13.30 -9.88 -17.28
N GLN A 328 -12.57 -10.51 -16.35
CA GLN A 328 -12.39 -9.97 -14.99
C GLN A 328 -11.09 -9.15 -14.83
N VAL A 329 -10.13 -9.26 -15.73
CA VAL A 329 -8.90 -8.46 -15.68
C VAL A 329 -9.23 -6.99 -15.91
N GLY A 330 -8.72 -6.16 -15.03
CA GLY A 330 -8.94 -4.71 -14.97
C GLY A 330 -10.16 -4.27 -14.18
N ARG A 331 -11.12 -5.14 -13.89
CA ARG A 331 -12.37 -4.79 -13.16
C ARG A 331 -12.19 -4.76 -11.64
N ASN A 332 -13.16 -4.17 -10.96
CA ASN A 332 -13.23 -4.08 -9.50
C ASN A 332 -12.04 -3.34 -8.88
N LEU A 333 -11.54 -2.30 -9.54
CA LEU A 333 -10.52 -1.43 -8.97
C LEU A 333 -11.07 -0.76 -7.70
N MET A 334 -10.42 -1.00 -6.59
CA MET A 334 -10.70 -0.43 -5.27
C MET A 334 -9.48 0.38 -4.79
N ASP A 335 -9.75 1.35 -3.93
CA ASP A 335 -8.81 2.00 -3.02
C ASP A 335 -9.55 2.18 -1.70
N HIS A 336 -9.01 2.87 -0.70
CA HIS A 336 -9.80 3.34 0.43
C HIS A 336 -10.44 4.69 0.13
N VAL A 337 -11.61 4.95 0.73
CA VAL A 337 -12.26 6.26 0.70
C VAL A 337 -11.89 7.08 1.93
N SER A 338 -11.74 8.39 1.77
CA SER A 338 -11.51 9.33 2.87
C SER A 338 -12.13 10.69 2.53
N CYS A 339 -12.46 11.45 3.57
CA CYS A 339 -12.85 12.87 3.45
C CYS A 339 -11.74 13.83 3.92
N GLY A 340 -10.53 13.30 4.14
CA GLY A 340 -9.44 14.07 4.74
C GLY A 340 -9.52 14.12 6.27
N PRO A 341 -8.60 14.82 6.94
CA PRO A 341 -8.56 14.90 8.39
C PRO A 341 -9.63 15.84 8.96
N VAL A 342 -10.30 15.42 10.02
CA VAL A 342 -11.01 16.32 10.94
C VAL A 342 -10.03 16.70 12.03
N ILE A 343 -9.90 17.99 12.31
CA ILE A 343 -8.84 18.57 13.14
C ILE A 343 -9.46 19.44 14.22
N GLY A 344 -8.92 19.39 15.45
CA GLY A 344 -9.27 20.29 16.54
C GLY A 344 -8.02 20.80 17.27
N THR A 345 -8.11 21.97 17.89
CA THR A 345 -7.10 22.51 18.81
C THR A 345 -7.28 21.87 20.18
N TYR A 346 -6.22 21.28 20.73
CA TYR A 346 -6.23 20.65 22.06
C TYR A 346 -5.63 21.61 23.11
N PRO A 347 -6.40 22.14 24.07
CA PRO A 347 -5.93 23.08 25.08
C PRO A 347 -5.24 22.38 26.27
N GLY A 348 -4.54 23.17 27.11
CA GLY A 348 -4.05 22.75 28.42
C GLY A 348 -2.69 22.04 28.43
N PHE A 349 -2.00 21.99 27.28
CA PHE A 349 -0.66 21.38 27.16
C PHE A 349 0.36 22.32 26.50
N GLU A 350 0.17 23.64 26.69
CA GLU A 350 0.96 24.66 26.00
C GLU A 350 2.45 24.58 26.35
N ASP A 351 2.78 24.19 27.57
CA ASP A 351 4.15 24.09 28.09
C ASP A 351 4.77 22.69 27.91
N THR A 352 3.97 21.71 27.43
CA THR A 352 4.47 20.35 27.24
C THR A 352 5.40 20.30 26.03
N PRO A 353 6.63 19.80 26.15
CA PRO A 353 7.53 19.64 25.04
C PRO A 353 6.95 18.70 23.96
N TYR A 354 7.11 19.06 22.71
CA TYR A 354 6.72 18.18 21.61
C TYR A 354 7.77 17.08 21.42
N GLN A 355 7.42 15.88 21.78
CA GLN A 355 8.17 14.67 21.46
C GLN A 355 7.58 14.09 20.16
N ALA A 356 8.02 14.62 19.01
CA ALA A 356 7.47 14.29 17.68
C ALA A 356 8.11 13.06 17.03
N ASP A 357 9.08 12.48 17.68
CA ASP A 357 10.09 11.66 17.00
C ASP A 357 9.72 10.17 17.02
N ARG A 358 8.48 9.84 16.66
CA ARG A 358 8.06 8.45 16.47
C ARG A 358 7.57 8.20 15.04
N PRO A 359 7.76 6.98 14.51
CA PRO A 359 7.49 6.67 13.11
C PRO A 359 6.02 6.41 12.77
N THR A 360 5.12 6.34 13.77
CA THR A 360 3.70 6.03 13.62
C THR A 360 2.82 7.01 14.39
N GLY A 361 1.54 7.08 14.04
CA GLY A 361 0.49 7.81 14.74
C GLY A 361 -0.44 6.88 15.54
N LEU A 362 -1.59 7.42 15.89
CA LEU A 362 -2.67 6.66 16.50
C LEU A 362 -3.49 5.93 15.43
N TYR A 363 -4.12 4.86 15.84
CA TYR A 363 -5.08 4.12 15.06
C TYR A 363 -6.35 3.84 15.88
N MET A 364 -7.49 3.94 15.24
CA MET A 364 -8.78 3.46 15.77
C MET A 364 -9.33 2.43 14.79
N PRO A 365 -9.39 1.16 15.17
CA PRO A 365 -9.99 0.11 14.37
C PRO A 365 -11.47 0.36 14.09
N ARG A 366 -11.98 -0.26 13.02
CA ARG A 366 -13.38 -0.22 12.63
C ARG A 366 -14.29 -0.63 13.80
N TYR A 367 -15.24 0.20 14.17
CA TYR A 367 -16.31 -0.07 15.12
C TYR A 367 -17.69 -0.08 14.42
N ALA A 368 -17.84 0.72 13.36
CA ALA A 368 -19.06 0.79 12.57
C ALA A 368 -19.34 -0.55 11.88
N ASN A 369 -20.56 -1.06 12.02
CA ASN A 369 -21.00 -2.39 11.60
C ASN A 369 -20.18 -3.55 12.19
N VAL A 370 -19.54 -3.32 13.34
CA VAL A 370 -18.89 -4.34 14.18
C VAL A 370 -19.51 -4.30 15.57
N THR A 371 -19.15 -3.31 16.39
CA THR A 371 -19.72 -3.07 17.72
C THR A 371 -20.89 -2.08 17.69
N GLU A 372 -20.94 -1.18 16.71
CA GLU A 372 -22.03 -0.25 16.46
C GLU A 372 -22.75 -0.65 15.16
N THR A 373 -23.78 -1.49 15.27
CA THR A 373 -24.51 -2.07 14.14
C THR A 373 -25.66 -1.18 13.62
N GLY A 374 -26.29 -1.58 12.50
CA GLY A 374 -27.48 -0.90 11.95
C GLY A 374 -27.17 0.40 11.22
N LYS A 375 -25.97 0.56 10.69
CA LYS A 375 -25.58 1.73 9.90
C LYS A 375 -26.29 1.73 8.52
N PRO A 376 -26.55 2.92 7.93
CA PRO A 376 -27.24 3.02 6.63
C PRO A 376 -26.28 2.78 5.43
N TYR A 377 -25.16 2.15 5.64
CA TYR A 377 -24.16 1.76 4.66
C TYR A 377 -23.55 0.41 5.04
N LEU A 378 -22.95 -0.26 4.07
CA LEU A 378 -22.22 -1.52 4.25
C LEU A 378 -20.77 -1.27 4.66
N ARG A 379 -20.14 -2.28 5.30
CA ARG A 379 -18.73 -2.25 5.72
C ARG A 379 -18.48 -1.22 6.83
N GLY A 380 -17.39 -0.49 6.76
CA GLY A 380 -17.07 0.50 7.80
C GLY A 380 -15.77 1.22 7.56
N PHE A 381 -15.33 1.93 8.59
CA PHE A 381 -14.14 2.77 8.55
C PHE A 381 -13.38 2.68 9.87
N GLY A 382 -12.07 2.92 9.79
CA GLY A 382 -11.20 3.20 10.92
C GLY A 382 -10.63 4.61 10.81
N PHE A 383 -9.84 5.02 11.81
CA PHE A 383 -9.15 6.32 11.79
C PHE A 383 -7.65 6.16 11.99
N GLN A 384 -6.90 7.00 11.31
CA GLN A 384 -5.49 7.26 11.60
C GLN A 384 -5.36 8.71 12.06
N GLY A 385 -4.45 8.97 13.01
CA GLY A 385 -4.35 10.32 13.55
C GLY A 385 -3.22 10.50 14.52
N GLY A 386 -3.34 11.55 15.32
CA GLY A 386 -2.40 11.86 16.38
C GLY A 386 -2.40 13.32 16.78
N ALA A 387 -1.68 13.61 17.86
CA ALA A 387 -1.46 14.97 18.34
C ALA A 387 -0.09 15.51 17.93
N ALA A 388 -0.07 16.74 17.45
CA ALA A 388 1.16 17.43 17.06
C ALA A 388 1.10 18.91 17.41
N ARG A 389 2.26 19.52 17.70
CA ARG A 389 2.33 20.98 17.85
C ARG A 389 2.46 21.66 16.49
N ARG A 390 1.45 22.43 16.10
CA ARG A 390 1.43 23.19 14.85
C ARG A 390 1.47 24.69 15.11
N ARG A 391 2.07 25.42 14.16
CA ARG A 391 2.05 26.89 14.17
C ARG A 391 0.59 27.36 14.03
N ARG A 392 0.18 28.33 14.85
CA ARG A 392 -1.08 29.07 14.70
C ARG A 392 -0.84 30.32 13.86
N PRO A 393 -1.35 30.35 12.61
CA PRO A 393 -1.17 31.53 11.75
C PRO A 393 -1.78 32.81 12.32
N ASP A 394 -2.90 32.65 13.06
CA ASP A 394 -3.74 33.74 13.54
C ASP A 394 -3.41 34.18 14.99
N ALA A 395 -2.38 33.61 15.61
CA ALA A 395 -1.98 33.96 16.95
C ALA A 395 -0.80 34.94 16.94
N GLU A 396 -0.89 35.98 17.74
CA GLU A 396 0.24 36.88 18.04
C GLU A 396 1.48 36.06 18.42
N PRO A 397 2.67 36.45 17.94
CA PRO A 397 3.93 35.83 18.35
C PRO A 397 4.08 35.82 19.87
N ASP A 398 4.85 34.90 20.42
CA ASP A 398 5.22 34.90 21.82
C ASP A 398 6.18 36.07 22.17
N ALA A 399 6.51 36.21 23.43
CA ALA A 399 7.38 37.29 23.93
C ALA A 399 8.79 37.30 23.29
N SER A 400 9.21 36.21 22.65
CA SER A 400 10.47 36.10 21.89
C SER A 400 10.32 36.45 20.40
N GLY A 401 9.11 36.79 19.95
CA GLY A 401 8.77 36.97 18.53
C GLY A 401 8.60 35.67 17.75
N ALA A 402 8.61 34.51 18.43
CA ALA A 402 8.40 33.22 17.77
C ALA A 402 6.89 32.95 17.57
N PRO A 403 6.52 32.30 16.45
CA PRO A 403 5.11 31.96 16.20
C PRO A 403 4.57 31.06 17.30
N LYS A 404 3.46 31.47 17.94
CA LYS A 404 2.75 30.60 18.87
C LYS A 404 2.39 29.29 18.24
N ARG A 405 2.60 28.20 18.98
CA ARG A 405 2.22 26.84 18.58
C ARG A 405 1.14 26.34 19.52
N ALA A 406 0.16 25.64 18.96
CA ALA A 406 -0.85 24.94 19.73
C ALA A 406 -0.75 23.43 19.45
N TRP A 407 -1.23 22.65 20.39
CA TRP A 407 -1.48 21.26 20.15
C TRP A 407 -2.71 21.11 19.25
N VAL A 408 -2.56 20.28 18.24
CA VAL A 408 -3.61 19.95 17.28
C VAL A 408 -3.79 18.45 17.32
N PHE A 409 -5.01 17.99 17.56
CA PHE A 409 -5.38 16.60 17.46
C PHE A 409 -6.17 16.38 16.17
N SER A 410 -5.84 15.32 15.44
CA SER A 410 -6.46 15.04 14.14
C SER A 410 -6.86 13.57 14.02
N LEU A 411 -8.01 13.31 13.40
CA LEU A 411 -8.50 12.00 13.02
C LEU A 411 -8.83 12.00 11.53
N THR A 412 -8.21 11.10 10.77
CA THR A 412 -8.44 10.92 9.33
C THR A 412 -9.14 9.59 9.12
N PRO A 413 -10.37 9.55 8.59
CA PRO A 413 -11.07 8.30 8.32
C PRO A 413 -10.51 7.60 7.10
N PHE A 414 -10.50 6.27 7.17
CA PHE A 414 -10.23 5.35 6.07
C PHE A 414 -11.37 4.36 6.00
N GLY A 415 -12.16 4.43 4.94
CA GLY A 415 -13.31 3.56 4.71
C GLY A 415 -13.06 2.54 3.63
N GLU A 416 -13.74 1.41 3.74
CA GLU A 416 -13.73 0.37 2.73
C GLU A 416 -14.51 0.79 1.50
N VAL A 417 -13.97 0.54 0.31
CA VAL A 417 -14.66 0.73 -0.98
C VAL A 417 -15.23 -0.62 -1.43
N LEU A 418 -16.51 -0.64 -1.79
CA LEU A 418 -17.15 -1.85 -2.29
C LEU A 418 -16.59 -2.25 -3.67
N PRO A 419 -16.40 -3.57 -3.92
CA PRO A 419 -16.09 -4.05 -5.26
C PRO A 419 -17.16 -3.63 -6.26
N ASN A 420 -16.75 -2.96 -7.32
CA ASN A 420 -17.62 -2.53 -8.42
C ASN A 420 -16.96 -2.87 -9.77
N PRO A 421 -17.58 -3.73 -10.62
CA PRO A 421 -17.00 -4.11 -11.90
C PRO A 421 -16.86 -2.96 -12.90
N ASP A 422 -17.55 -1.84 -12.69
CA ASP A 422 -17.44 -0.65 -13.52
C ASP A 422 -16.26 0.24 -13.11
N ASN A 423 -15.73 0.11 -11.90
CA ASN A 423 -14.44 0.66 -11.52
C ASN A 423 -13.35 -0.21 -12.13
N ARG A 424 -12.66 0.28 -13.17
CA ARG A 424 -11.78 -0.59 -13.94
C ARG A 424 -10.60 0.12 -14.60
N VAL A 425 -9.62 -0.70 -14.93
CA VAL A 425 -8.46 -0.37 -15.76
C VAL A 425 -8.67 -0.97 -17.15
N THR A 426 -8.46 -0.19 -18.19
CA THR A 426 -8.36 -0.63 -19.58
C THR A 426 -7.09 -0.07 -20.21
N LEU A 427 -6.83 -0.38 -21.48
CA LEU A 427 -5.70 0.20 -22.21
C LEU A 427 -6.20 1.08 -23.36
N THR A 428 -5.46 2.14 -23.65
CA THR A 428 -5.69 2.95 -24.85
C THR A 428 -5.46 2.12 -26.11
N THR A 429 -6.19 2.47 -27.18
CA THR A 429 -5.99 1.84 -28.52
C THR A 429 -5.14 2.70 -29.44
N SER A 430 -4.88 3.96 -29.08
CA SER A 430 -4.27 4.98 -29.96
C SER A 430 -3.06 5.70 -29.36
N ARG A 431 -2.80 5.52 -28.07
CA ARG A 431 -1.69 6.19 -27.38
C ARG A 431 -0.79 5.16 -26.68
N VAL A 432 0.50 5.41 -26.75
CA VAL A 432 1.53 4.63 -26.07
C VAL A 432 2.44 5.56 -25.28
N ASP A 433 3.13 4.99 -24.30
CA ASP A 433 4.18 5.68 -23.57
C ASP A 433 5.48 5.81 -24.43
N SER A 434 6.53 6.37 -23.84
CA SER A 434 7.82 6.56 -24.52
C SER A 434 8.53 5.28 -24.95
N TRP A 435 8.04 4.13 -24.52
CA TRP A 435 8.59 2.78 -24.81
C TRP A 435 7.68 1.93 -25.70
N GLY A 436 6.57 2.51 -26.19
CA GLY A 436 5.63 1.83 -27.08
C GLY A 436 4.57 1.00 -26.35
N VAL A 437 4.46 1.11 -25.02
CA VAL A 437 3.46 0.37 -24.25
C VAL A 437 2.16 1.17 -24.19
N PRO A 438 0.98 0.54 -24.46
CA PRO A 438 -0.31 1.22 -24.34
C PRO A 438 -0.55 1.81 -22.96
N LEU A 439 -1.11 3.03 -22.90
CA LEU A 439 -1.38 3.71 -21.63
C LEU A 439 -2.55 3.05 -20.89
N PRO A 440 -2.46 2.90 -19.56
CA PRO A 440 -3.62 2.57 -18.74
C PRO A 440 -4.66 3.69 -18.78
N VAL A 441 -5.93 3.31 -18.90
CA VAL A 441 -7.09 4.21 -18.76
C VAL A 441 -7.83 3.77 -17.50
N ILE A 442 -8.01 4.68 -16.56
CA ILE A 442 -8.64 4.39 -15.27
C ILE A 442 -10.04 5.01 -15.26
N ASP A 443 -11.05 4.16 -15.05
CA ASP A 443 -12.43 4.52 -14.82
C ASP A 443 -12.83 4.10 -13.40
N ALA A 444 -12.87 5.04 -12.46
CA ALA A 444 -13.22 4.73 -11.08
C ALA A 444 -13.92 5.93 -10.42
N ALA A 445 -14.91 5.62 -9.57
CA ALA A 445 -15.64 6.60 -8.78
C ALA A 445 -16.10 5.97 -7.46
N HIS A 446 -16.27 6.80 -6.44
CA HIS A 446 -16.95 6.40 -5.20
C HIS A 446 -18.46 6.34 -5.42
N GLY A 447 -19.12 5.37 -4.78
CA GLY A 447 -20.56 5.17 -4.85
C GLY A 447 -21.31 5.84 -3.68
N PRO A 448 -22.65 5.73 -3.68
CA PRO A 448 -23.49 6.26 -2.60
C PRO A 448 -23.12 5.69 -1.21
N ASN A 449 -22.66 4.43 -1.16
CA ASN A 449 -22.22 3.76 0.06
C ASN A 449 -21.06 4.50 0.73
N GLU A 450 -20.02 4.81 -0.05
CA GLU A 450 -18.83 5.50 0.42
C GLU A 450 -19.14 6.95 0.84
N HIS A 451 -20.04 7.62 0.12
CA HIS A 451 -20.51 8.97 0.50
C HIS A 451 -21.28 8.97 1.83
N ALA A 452 -22.17 7.98 2.07
CA ALA A 452 -22.91 7.86 3.32
C ALA A 452 -21.96 7.55 4.49
N MET A 453 -21.03 6.62 4.28
CA MET A 453 -20.01 6.22 5.25
C MET A 453 -19.12 7.38 5.68
N MET A 454 -18.61 8.18 4.75
CA MET A 454 -17.70 9.28 5.07
C MET A 454 -18.38 10.47 5.72
N ARG A 455 -19.66 10.72 5.46
CA ARG A 455 -20.44 11.72 6.24
C ARG A 455 -20.54 11.32 7.70
N GLU A 456 -20.80 10.05 8.00
CA GLU A 456 -20.82 9.58 9.38
C GLU A 456 -19.43 9.60 9.99
N ALA A 457 -18.39 9.17 9.28
CA ALA A 457 -17.02 9.18 9.76
C ALA A 457 -16.54 10.59 10.15
N ALA A 458 -16.86 11.61 9.34
CA ALA A 458 -16.53 13.00 9.65
C ALA A 458 -17.27 13.50 10.92
N ARG A 459 -18.58 13.19 11.03
CA ARG A 459 -19.39 13.53 12.23
C ARG A 459 -18.82 12.85 13.48
N ASP A 460 -18.49 11.58 13.40
CA ASP A 460 -17.95 10.80 14.51
C ASP A 460 -16.57 11.32 14.94
N ALA A 461 -15.71 11.68 13.98
CA ALA A 461 -14.43 12.31 14.27
C ALA A 461 -14.61 13.63 15.02
N ALA A 462 -15.51 14.51 14.57
CA ALA A 462 -15.80 15.77 15.26
C ALA A 462 -16.35 15.56 16.67
N ALA A 463 -17.25 14.57 16.85
CA ALA A 463 -17.80 14.22 18.16
C ALA A 463 -16.71 13.70 19.12
N MET A 464 -15.79 12.86 18.64
CA MET A 464 -14.66 12.36 19.42
C MET A 464 -13.68 13.48 19.80
N LEU A 465 -13.38 14.39 18.87
CA LEU A 465 -12.53 15.56 19.16
C LEU A 465 -13.18 16.48 20.19
N SER A 466 -14.51 16.68 20.10
CA SER A 466 -15.28 17.46 21.10
C SER A 466 -15.23 16.78 22.47
N ALA A 467 -15.45 15.47 22.53
CA ALA A 467 -15.36 14.70 23.78
C ALA A 467 -13.95 14.75 24.39
N ALA A 468 -12.92 14.81 23.56
CA ALA A 468 -11.53 15.00 23.97
C ALA A 468 -11.23 16.44 24.45
N GLY A 469 -12.20 17.35 24.45
CA GLY A 469 -12.03 18.74 24.89
C GLY A 469 -11.38 19.65 23.83
N CYS A 470 -11.32 19.25 22.58
CA CYS A 470 -10.81 20.10 21.51
C CYS A 470 -11.74 21.28 21.23
N THR A 471 -11.14 22.40 20.84
CA THR A 471 -11.81 23.60 20.30
C THR A 471 -11.46 23.77 18.82
N ASP A 472 -12.10 24.73 18.15
CA ASP A 472 -11.84 25.06 16.73
C ASP A 472 -11.87 23.81 15.84
N ILE A 473 -12.86 22.93 16.05
CA ILE A 473 -12.99 21.68 15.33
C ILE A 473 -13.44 21.94 13.89
N THR A 474 -12.80 21.29 12.91
CA THR A 474 -13.22 21.33 11.50
C THR A 474 -14.72 20.98 11.40
N PRO A 475 -15.55 21.79 10.72
CA PRO A 475 -16.96 21.49 10.50
C PRO A 475 -17.12 20.16 9.78
N TRP A 476 -17.80 19.21 10.38
CA TRP A 476 -17.93 17.86 9.83
C TRP A 476 -18.79 17.82 8.57
N GLU A 477 -19.76 18.73 8.44
CA GLU A 477 -20.61 18.84 7.24
C GLU A 477 -19.76 19.12 6.00
N GLU A 478 -18.79 20.03 6.11
CA GLU A 478 -17.87 20.39 5.03
C GLU A 478 -16.91 19.22 4.73
N ALA A 479 -16.33 18.62 5.79
CA ALA A 479 -15.41 17.51 5.66
C ALA A 479 -16.11 16.29 5.03
N GLY A 480 -17.26 15.88 5.55
CA GLY A 480 -17.98 14.70 5.07
C GLY A 480 -18.63 14.84 3.69
N ALA A 481 -18.80 16.05 3.20
CA ALA A 481 -19.32 16.31 1.85
C ALA A 481 -18.28 16.17 0.73
N LYS A 482 -16.98 16.31 1.07
CA LYS A 482 -15.87 16.34 0.11
C LYS A 482 -14.99 15.13 0.25
N LEU A 483 -15.24 14.08 -0.55
CA LEU A 483 -14.37 12.93 -0.62
C LEU A 483 -13.07 13.25 -1.38
N THR A 484 -11.97 12.61 -0.94
CA THR A 484 -10.75 12.62 -1.76
C THR A 484 -10.99 11.81 -3.04
N PRO A 485 -10.42 12.17 -4.19
CA PRO A 485 -10.52 11.37 -5.40
C PRO A 485 -10.03 9.93 -5.18
N PRO A 486 -10.59 8.93 -5.89
CA PRO A 486 -10.04 7.57 -5.87
C PRO A 486 -8.55 7.56 -6.20
N GLY A 487 -7.80 6.62 -5.61
CA GLY A 487 -6.35 6.51 -5.73
C GLY A 487 -5.55 7.38 -4.74
N ASP A 488 -6.19 8.35 -4.08
CA ASP A 488 -5.52 9.27 -3.15
C ASP A 488 -5.00 8.57 -1.88
N ARG A 489 -5.61 7.43 -1.51
CA ARG A 489 -5.15 6.63 -0.35
C ARG A 489 -4.05 5.65 -0.69
N ILE A 490 -3.77 5.42 -1.98
CA ILE A 490 -2.61 4.67 -2.48
C ILE A 490 -2.67 3.18 -2.10
N HIS A 491 -3.87 2.65 -2.01
CA HIS A 491 -4.16 1.26 -1.62
C HIS A 491 -4.90 0.52 -2.75
N GLU A 492 -4.40 0.61 -3.99
CA GLU A 492 -5.05 0.04 -5.16
C GLU A 492 -5.16 -1.49 -5.06
N MET A 493 -6.38 -2.01 -5.27
CA MET A 493 -6.75 -3.42 -5.11
C MET A 493 -7.73 -3.88 -6.19
N GLY A 494 -7.87 -5.21 -6.37
CA GLY A 494 -9.03 -5.85 -7.01
C GLY A 494 -8.96 -6.08 -8.50
N THR A 495 -8.01 -5.51 -9.22
CA THR A 495 -7.98 -5.46 -10.69
C THR A 495 -7.80 -6.80 -11.41
N ALA A 496 -7.51 -7.87 -10.70
CA ALA A 496 -7.44 -9.25 -11.20
C ALA A 496 -7.73 -10.20 -10.04
N ARG A 497 -8.88 -10.01 -9.39
CA ARG A 497 -9.23 -10.63 -8.11
C ARG A 497 -9.15 -12.14 -8.10
N MET A 498 -8.83 -12.70 -6.93
CA MET A 498 -8.94 -14.13 -6.67
C MET A 498 -10.39 -14.54 -6.38
N GLY A 499 -10.68 -15.81 -6.60
CA GLY A 499 -11.98 -16.42 -6.33
C GLY A 499 -11.95 -17.92 -6.59
N ARG A 500 -13.03 -18.62 -6.26
CA ARG A 500 -13.17 -20.08 -6.49
C ARG A 500 -13.59 -20.41 -7.91
N ASP A 501 -14.39 -19.54 -8.52
CA ASP A 501 -14.99 -19.74 -9.83
C ASP A 501 -14.21 -18.97 -10.90
N PRO A 502 -13.60 -19.68 -11.90
CA PRO A 502 -12.88 -19.05 -12.99
C PRO A 502 -13.75 -18.14 -13.88
N ALA A 503 -15.09 -18.27 -13.84
CA ALA A 503 -15.96 -17.37 -14.58
C ALA A 503 -16.07 -15.98 -13.96
N THR A 504 -15.75 -15.84 -12.67
CA THR A 504 -15.90 -14.60 -11.90
C THR A 504 -14.60 -14.09 -11.28
N SER A 505 -13.48 -14.76 -11.54
CA SER A 505 -12.17 -14.41 -11.00
C SER A 505 -11.04 -14.74 -11.99
N VAL A 506 -9.87 -14.16 -11.77
CA VAL A 506 -8.66 -14.38 -12.60
C VAL A 506 -7.73 -15.38 -11.93
N PHE A 507 -7.57 -15.27 -10.63
CA PHE A 507 -6.66 -16.09 -9.83
C PHE A 507 -7.45 -16.94 -8.81
N ASN A 508 -6.92 -18.13 -8.50
CA ASN A 508 -7.44 -18.97 -7.43
C ASN A 508 -6.93 -18.52 -6.05
N GLY A 509 -7.29 -19.25 -4.99
CA GLY A 509 -6.90 -18.93 -3.61
C GLY A 509 -5.39 -18.98 -3.32
N TRP A 510 -4.57 -19.46 -4.25
CA TRP A 510 -3.11 -19.48 -4.15
C TRP A 510 -2.43 -18.37 -4.95
N GLY A 511 -3.20 -17.46 -5.53
CA GLY A 511 -2.66 -16.45 -6.45
C GLY A 511 -2.18 -17.04 -7.78
N GLN A 512 -2.60 -18.25 -8.13
CA GLN A 512 -2.32 -18.94 -9.38
C GLN A 512 -3.44 -18.65 -10.38
N ALA A 513 -3.10 -18.30 -11.61
CA ALA A 513 -4.11 -18.01 -12.63
C ALA A 513 -4.91 -19.28 -13.01
N HIS A 514 -6.24 -19.15 -13.10
CA HIS A 514 -7.10 -20.27 -13.46
C HIS A 514 -6.79 -20.85 -14.86
N GLU A 515 -6.45 -19.99 -15.80
CA GLU A 515 -6.28 -20.36 -17.22
C GLU A 515 -4.81 -20.63 -17.60
N VAL A 516 -3.83 -20.27 -16.74
CA VAL A 516 -2.40 -20.40 -17.02
C VAL A 516 -1.68 -20.86 -15.76
N ALA A 517 -1.49 -22.15 -15.62
CA ALA A 517 -1.07 -22.81 -14.38
C ALA A 517 0.29 -22.33 -13.80
N ASN A 518 1.20 -21.83 -14.61
CA ASN A 518 2.52 -21.32 -14.18
C ASN A 518 2.62 -19.80 -14.11
N LEU A 519 1.46 -19.11 -14.13
CA LEU A 519 1.35 -17.67 -13.95
C LEU A 519 0.75 -17.36 -12.58
N PHE A 520 1.40 -16.49 -11.82
CA PHE A 520 1.02 -16.13 -10.44
C PHE A 520 0.98 -14.61 -10.26
N ALA A 521 0.15 -14.15 -9.34
CA ALA A 521 0.17 -12.78 -8.81
C ALA A 521 -0.15 -12.78 -7.32
N SER A 522 0.41 -11.82 -6.57
CA SER A 522 0.21 -11.71 -5.12
C SER A 522 0.25 -10.28 -4.60
N ASP A 523 0.16 -9.30 -5.50
CA ASP A 523 0.02 -7.89 -5.14
C ASP A 523 -1.47 -7.50 -4.96
N GLY A 524 -1.76 -6.21 -4.84
CA GLY A 524 -3.13 -5.73 -4.69
C GLY A 524 -4.11 -6.15 -5.78
N ALA A 525 -3.63 -6.57 -6.96
CA ALA A 525 -4.51 -7.00 -8.04
C ALA A 525 -5.39 -8.19 -7.65
N VAL A 526 -4.88 -9.11 -6.83
CA VAL A 526 -5.58 -10.35 -6.47
C VAL A 526 -6.64 -10.19 -5.39
N MET A 527 -6.73 -9.04 -4.74
CA MET A 527 -7.64 -8.80 -3.61
C MET A 527 -9.10 -8.85 -4.03
N ALA A 528 -9.95 -9.54 -3.26
CA ALA A 528 -11.39 -9.65 -3.54
C ALA A 528 -12.23 -8.55 -2.84
N SER A 529 -11.68 -7.93 -1.78
CA SER A 529 -12.23 -6.77 -1.07
C SER A 529 -11.11 -5.86 -0.60
N SER A 530 -11.41 -4.69 -0.04
CA SER A 530 -10.39 -3.72 0.39
C SER A 530 -10.20 -3.62 1.90
N ALA A 531 -11.14 -4.13 2.71
CA ALA A 531 -11.22 -3.88 4.14
C ALA A 531 -11.16 -2.37 4.49
N SER A 532 -11.00 -2.01 5.75
CA SER A 532 -10.89 -0.59 6.17
C SER A 532 -9.49 -0.22 6.67
N MET A 533 -8.53 -1.14 6.61
CA MET A 533 -7.17 -0.96 7.12
C MET A 533 -6.12 -1.15 6.03
N ASN A 534 -4.93 -0.59 6.27
CA ASN A 534 -3.83 -0.63 5.30
C ASN A 534 -3.54 -2.07 4.83
N PRO A 535 -3.46 -2.34 3.52
CA PRO A 535 -3.39 -3.71 2.99
C PRO A 535 -1.97 -4.28 2.91
N SER A 536 -0.94 -3.48 3.19
CA SER A 536 0.45 -3.84 2.91
C SER A 536 0.92 -5.12 3.60
N LEU A 537 0.51 -5.36 4.85
CA LEU A 537 0.86 -6.59 5.57
C LEU A 537 0.21 -7.81 4.90
N THR A 538 -1.04 -7.68 4.45
CA THR A 538 -1.77 -8.72 3.73
C THR A 538 -1.11 -9.03 2.38
N TYR A 539 -0.63 -8.01 1.64
CA TYR A 539 0.15 -8.24 0.41
C TYR A 539 1.42 -9.05 0.68
N MET A 540 2.14 -8.77 1.78
CA MET A 540 3.33 -9.51 2.16
C MET A 540 3.01 -10.97 2.50
N ALA A 541 1.96 -11.21 3.30
CA ALA A 541 1.52 -12.55 3.68
C ALA A 541 1.07 -13.37 2.46
N LEU A 542 0.24 -12.80 1.57
CA LEU A 542 -0.15 -13.42 0.32
C LEU A 542 1.07 -13.75 -0.56
N SER A 543 2.05 -12.85 -0.65
CA SER A 543 3.23 -13.05 -1.48
C SER A 543 4.11 -14.19 -0.98
N ALA A 544 4.35 -14.27 0.33
CA ALA A 544 5.09 -15.38 0.93
C ALA A 544 4.35 -16.71 0.71
N ARG A 545 3.03 -16.75 0.95
CA ARG A 545 2.18 -17.93 0.76
C ARG A 545 2.18 -18.41 -0.70
N THR A 546 1.96 -17.50 -1.66
CA THR A 546 1.92 -17.80 -3.09
C THR A 546 3.27 -18.34 -3.59
N ALA A 547 4.37 -17.72 -3.18
CA ALA A 547 5.71 -18.14 -3.59
C ALA A 547 6.03 -19.55 -3.10
N ASN A 548 5.74 -19.87 -1.85
CA ASN A 548 5.97 -21.20 -1.29
C ASN A 548 5.10 -22.27 -1.98
N HIS A 549 3.82 -21.98 -2.22
CA HIS A 549 2.96 -22.88 -2.97
C HIS A 549 3.48 -23.17 -4.39
N ALA A 550 3.90 -22.14 -5.12
CA ALA A 550 4.45 -22.30 -6.47
C ALA A 550 5.76 -23.12 -6.46
N ALA A 551 6.61 -22.93 -5.44
CA ALA A 551 7.82 -23.73 -5.26
C ALA A 551 7.48 -25.21 -5.01
N ASP A 552 6.49 -25.49 -4.15
CA ASP A 552 6.03 -26.87 -3.87
C ASP A 552 5.52 -27.55 -5.15
N LEU A 553 4.70 -26.87 -5.97
CA LEU A 553 4.22 -27.40 -7.25
C LEU A 553 5.37 -27.69 -8.21
N LEU A 554 6.38 -26.83 -8.24
CA LEU A 554 7.55 -27.00 -9.09
C LEU A 554 8.41 -28.20 -8.65
N GLU A 555 8.63 -28.38 -7.35
CA GLU A 555 9.37 -29.51 -6.76
C GLU A 555 8.65 -30.84 -7.00
N GLN A 556 7.32 -30.83 -6.97
CA GLN A 556 6.46 -31.99 -7.24
C GLN A 556 6.37 -32.32 -8.75
N GLY A 557 6.92 -31.49 -9.62
CA GLY A 557 6.81 -31.66 -11.07
C GLY A 557 5.41 -31.41 -11.63
N ALA A 558 4.58 -30.69 -10.90
CA ALA A 558 3.22 -30.32 -11.31
C ALA A 558 3.19 -29.08 -12.26
N LEU A 559 4.32 -28.36 -12.39
CA LEU A 559 4.49 -27.19 -13.27
C LEU A 559 5.73 -27.30 -14.17
#